data_b063b8c4fa1a81e182ac869670f3c1c9
#
_entry.id   b063b8c4fa1a81e182ac869670f3c1c9
#
_cell.length_a   1.000
_cell.length_b   1.000
_cell.length_c   1.000
_cell.angle_alpha   90.00
_cell.angle_beta   90.00
_cell.angle_gamma   90.00
#
_symmetry.space_group_name_H-M   'P 1'
#
loop_
_entity.id
_entity.type
_entity.pdbx_description
1 polymer ?
#
loop_
_entity_poly.entity_id
_entity_poly.type
_entity_poly.pdbx_seq_one_letter_code
_entity_poly.pdbx_strand_id
1 'polypeptide(L)'
;MNILIVDGNEKEASDKYTEMGMDTQFENYKKILATLSKDILNISIIHPSVKDIYLPNGISLDDFDGVVWTGSLLNIYDMTPSIINQIELAKTLFTKKNKIFGSCWGLQVLVTAAGGIIRKNPQGLEAV
;
A
#
# COMPACT_ATOMS: atom_id res chain seq x y z
N MET A 1 18.83 4.65 1.96
CA MET A 1 17.47 4.75 2.56
C MET A 1 16.67 3.52 2.18
N ASN A 2 16.04 2.90 3.14
CA ASN A 2 15.23 1.69 2.93
C ASN A 2 13.76 2.08 2.85
N ILE A 3 13.12 1.77 1.73
CA ILE A 3 11.71 2.09 1.46
C ILE A 3 10.92 0.80 1.25
N LEU A 4 9.80 0.69 1.93
CA LEU A 4 8.83 -0.38 1.74
C LEU A 4 7.67 0.14 0.91
N ILE A 5 7.37 -0.53 -0.19
CA ILE A 5 6.15 -0.30 -0.96
C ILE A 5 5.14 -1.37 -0.56
N VAL A 6 3.98 -0.93 -0.09
CA VAL A 6 2.85 -1.81 0.21
C VAL A 6 1.90 -1.79 -0.98
N ASP A 7 1.77 -2.91 -1.66
CA ASP A 7 0.83 -3.07 -2.78
C ASP A 7 -0.59 -3.20 -2.23
N GLY A 8 -1.42 -2.20 -2.50
CA GLY A 8 -2.81 -2.19 -2.05
C GLY A 8 -3.75 -3.08 -2.86
N ASN A 9 -3.30 -3.59 -4.00
CA ASN A 9 -4.13 -4.41 -4.88
C ASN A 9 -4.07 -5.90 -4.52
N GLU A 10 -5.11 -6.61 -4.92
CA GLU A 10 -5.10 -8.07 -4.95
C GLU A 10 -4.29 -8.55 -6.16
N LYS A 11 -3.84 -9.80 -6.11
CA LYS A 11 -3.02 -10.41 -7.16
C LYS A 11 -3.71 -10.35 -8.52
N GLU A 12 -5.01 -10.62 -8.56
CA GLU A 12 -5.81 -10.62 -9.79
C GLU A 12 -5.79 -9.25 -10.49
N ALA A 13 -5.87 -8.17 -9.72
CA ALA A 13 -5.80 -6.83 -10.27
C ALA A 13 -4.42 -6.53 -10.87
N SER A 14 -3.36 -6.88 -10.16
CA SER A 14 -1.99 -6.71 -10.65
C SER A 14 -1.72 -7.54 -11.90
N ASP A 15 -2.21 -8.77 -11.94
CA ASP A 15 -2.08 -9.66 -13.10
C ASP A 15 -2.77 -9.06 -14.33
N LYS A 16 -3.93 -8.42 -14.16
CA LYS A 16 -4.64 -7.74 -15.27
C LYS A 16 -3.82 -6.59 -15.86
N TYR A 17 -3.18 -5.78 -15.02
CA TYR A 17 -2.28 -4.73 -15.51
C TYR A 17 -1.16 -5.32 -16.36
N THR A 18 -0.55 -6.38 -15.88
CA THR A 18 0.54 -7.06 -16.60
C THR A 18 0.07 -7.66 -17.93
N GLU A 19 -1.09 -8.31 -17.96
CA GLU A 19 -1.70 -8.86 -19.18
C GLU A 19 -1.99 -7.77 -20.23
N MET A 20 -2.33 -6.58 -19.79
CA MET A 20 -2.60 -5.43 -20.67
C MET A 20 -1.31 -4.72 -21.12
N GLY A 21 -0.14 -5.20 -20.72
CA GLY A 21 1.15 -4.57 -21.02
C GLY A 21 1.38 -3.28 -20.24
N MET A 22 0.67 -3.06 -19.15
CA MET A 22 0.80 -1.89 -18.29
C MET A 22 1.61 -2.22 -17.04
N ASP A 23 2.33 -1.22 -16.54
CA ASP A 23 2.97 -1.34 -15.23
C ASP A 23 1.91 -1.45 -14.12
N THR A 24 2.18 -2.28 -13.11
CA THR A 24 1.39 -2.29 -11.88
C THR A 24 1.59 -1.01 -11.09
N GLN A 25 0.71 -0.75 -10.14
CA GLN A 25 0.85 0.46 -9.32
C GLN A 25 2.14 0.46 -8.52
N PHE A 26 2.54 -0.67 -7.96
CA PHE A 26 3.80 -0.73 -7.20
C PHE A 26 5.03 -0.52 -8.10
N GLU A 27 5.01 -0.99 -9.35
CA GLU A 27 6.07 -0.72 -10.32
C GLU A 27 6.16 0.77 -10.65
N ASN A 28 5.04 1.44 -10.83
CA ASN A 28 4.98 2.89 -11.05
C ASN A 28 5.53 3.67 -9.86
N TYR A 29 5.14 3.32 -8.65
CA TYR A 29 5.67 3.94 -7.43
C TYR A 29 7.18 3.76 -7.33
N LYS A 30 7.68 2.57 -7.62
CA LYS A 30 9.11 2.28 -7.64
C LYS A 30 9.87 3.19 -8.62
N LYS A 31 9.35 3.33 -9.84
CA LYS A 31 9.95 4.20 -10.86
C LYS A 31 9.95 5.67 -10.43
N ILE A 32 8.84 6.16 -9.89
CA ILE A 32 8.70 7.55 -9.45
C ILE A 32 9.67 7.84 -8.30
N LEU A 33 9.74 6.98 -7.31
CA LEU A 33 10.65 7.14 -6.18
C LEU A 33 12.12 7.15 -6.63
N ALA A 34 12.48 6.25 -7.53
CA ALA A 34 13.84 6.21 -8.08
C ALA A 34 14.19 7.49 -8.86
N THR A 35 13.21 8.09 -9.55
CA THR A 35 13.40 9.32 -10.32
C THR A 35 13.53 10.56 -9.42
N LEU A 36 12.75 10.62 -8.34
CA LEU A 36 12.70 11.80 -7.46
C LEU A 36 13.80 11.81 -6.41
N SER A 37 14.35 10.66 -6.07
CA SER A 37 15.38 10.58 -5.03
C SER A 37 16.76 10.89 -5.60
N LYS A 38 17.52 11.69 -4.85
CA LYS A 38 18.95 11.92 -5.11
C LYS A 38 19.82 10.83 -4.51
N ASP A 39 19.27 10.07 -3.57
CA ASP A 39 19.96 9.00 -2.85
C ASP A 39 19.65 7.65 -3.49
N ILE A 40 20.53 6.68 -3.25
CA ILE A 40 20.25 5.29 -3.61
C ILE A 40 19.17 4.76 -2.67
N LEU A 41 18.07 4.27 -3.25
CA LEU A 41 16.97 3.66 -2.51
C LEU A 41 17.05 2.15 -2.57
N ASN A 42 16.97 1.51 -1.41
CA ASN A 42 16.72 0.07 -1.30
C ASN A 42 15.21 -0.12 -1.15
N ILE A 43 14.58 -0.60 -2.21
CA ILE A 43 13.12 -0.74 -2.27
C ILE A 43 12.74 -2.20 -2.11
N SER A 44 11.86 -2.48 -1.17
CA SER A 44 11.20 -3.77 -0.99
C SER A 44 9.72 -3.60 -1.22
N ILE A 45 9.07 -4.63 -1.74
CA ILE A 45 7.63 -4.61 -2.05
C ILE A 45 6.97 -5.77 -1.34
N ILE A 46 5.85 -5.50 -0.66
CA ILE A 46 5.02 -6.54 -0.05
C ILE A 46 3.59 -6.47 -0.58
N HIS A 47 2.91 -7.60 -0.53
CA HIS A 47 1.56 -7.78 -1.04
C HIS A 47 0.64 -8.29 0.08
N PRO A 48 0.15 -7.40 0.96
CA PRO A 48 -0.61 -7.82 2.15
C PRO A 48 -2.02 -8.34 1.86
N SER A 49 -2.46 -8.30 0.61
CA SER A 49 -3.69 -8.98 0.19
C SER A 49 -3.57 -10.50 0.31
N VAL A 50 -2.36 -11.02 0.32
CA VAL A 50 -2.07 -12.40 0.64
C VAL A 50 -1.96 -12.54 2.15
N LYS A 51 -2.46 -13.64 2.70
CA LYS A 51 -2.59 -13.86 4.15
C LYS A 51 -1.28 -13.68 4.93
N ASP A 52 -0.16 -14.01 4.32
CA ASP A 52 1.14 -13.93 4.96
C ASP A 52 1.95 -12.80 4.32
N ILE A 53 2.53 -11.95 5.16
CA ILE A 53 3.42 -10.89 4.71
C ILE A 53 4.84 -11.45 4.69
N TYR A 54 5.40 -11.58 3.52
CA TYR A 54 6.76 -12.07 3.36
C TYR A 54 7.73 -10.91 3.19
N LEU A 55 8.58 -10.74 4.18
CA LEU A 55 9.78 -9.91 4.06
C LEU A 55 10.98 -10.82 3.76
N PRO A 56 12.00 -10.32 3.05
CA PRO A 56 13.25 -11.07 2.90
C PRO A 56 13.83 -11.47 4.25
N ASN A 57 14.52 -12.61 4.31
CA ASN A 57 15.12 -13.11 5.52
C ASN A 57 16.06 -12.06 6.15
N GLY A 58 15.89 -11.83 7.45
CA GLY A 58 16.70 -10.89 8.21
C GLY A 58 16.24 -9.43 8.13
N ILE A 59 15.14 -9.15 7.41
CA ILE A 59 14.55 -7.82 7.32
C ILE A 59 13.27 -7.75 8.14
N SER A 60 13.14 -6.73 8.97
CA SER A 60 11.91 -6.46 9.72
C SER A 60 11.27 -5.14 9.29
N LEU A 61 10.02 -4.91 9.69
CA LEU A 61 9.33 -3.65 9.42
C LEU A 61 10.06 -2.44 10.04
N ASP A 62 10.81 -2.64 11.10
CA ASP A 62 11.58 -1.58 11.75
C ASP A 62 12.77 -1.11 10.91
N ASP A 63 13.21 -1.89 9.94
CA ASP A 63 14.38 -1.58 9.11
C ASP A 63 14.10 -0.52 8.04
N PHE A 64 12.83 -0.18 7.81
CA PHE A 64 12.45 0.77 6.77
C PHE A 64 12.39 2.20 7.30
N ASP A 65 12.98 3.12 6.56
CA ASP A 65 12.92 4.56 6.84
C ASP A 65 11.56 5.14 6.46
N GLY A 66 10.97 4.63 5.39
CA GLY A 66 9.67 5.06 4.91
C GLY A 66 8.85 3.91 4.35
N VAL A 67 7.53 4.07 4.43
CA VAL A 67 6.55 3.13 3.90
C VAL A 67 5.61 3.89 2.97
N VAL A 68 5.45 3.41 1.76
CA VAL A 68 4.57 4.00 0.75
C VAL A 68 3.48 3.00 0.40
N TRP A 69 2.24 3.40 0.55
CA TRP A 69 1.07 2.57 0.24
C TRP A 69 0.48 2.95 -1.11
N THR A 70 0.30 1.99 -2.00
CA THR A 70 -0.24 2.25 -3.35
C THR A 70 -1.75 2.47 -3.32
N GLY A 71 -2.29 2.96 -4.43
CA GLY A 71 -3.72 2.89 -4.70
C GLY A 71 -4.20 1.46 -4.92
N SER A 72 -5.51 1.27 -5.00
CA SER A 72 -6.14 -0.02 -5.25
C SER A 72 -7.51 0.17 -5.89
N LEU A 73 -7.98 -0.88 -6.55
CA LEU A 73 -9.34 -0.98 -7.05
C LEU A 73 -10.32 -1.50 -5.97
N LEU A 74 -9.81 -1.85 -4.79
CA LEU A 74 -10.63 -2.33 -3.69
C LEU A 74 -11.51 -1.24 -3.10
N ASN A 75 -12.59 -1.67 -2.46
CA ASN A 75 -13.52 -0.80 -1.77
C ASN A 75 -13.46 -1.09 -0.27
N ILE A 76 -13.06 -0.09 0.52
CA ILE A 76 -12.82 -0.27 1.96
C ILE A 76 -14.07 -0.77 2.72
N TYR A 77 -15.28 -0.46 2.22
CA TYR A 77 -16.52 -0.88 2.86
C TYR A 77 -16.75 -2.39 2.81
N ASP A 78 -16.12 -3.08 1.87
CA ASP A 78 -16.36 -4.51 1.64
C ASP A 78 -15.74 -5.38 2.73
N MET A 79 -14.75 -4.86 3.46
CA MET A 79 -14.11 -5.51 4.60
C MET A 79 -13.74 -6.97 4.34
N THR A 80 -13.25 -7.25 3.14
CA THR A 80 -12.77 -8.58 2.77
C THR A 80 -11.53 -8.97 3.59
N PRO A 81 -11.16 -10.25 3.65
CA PRO A 81 -9.95 -10.67 4.35
C PRO A 81 -8.69 -9.91 3.90
N SER A 82 -8.55 -9.63 2.61
CA SER A 82 -7.40 -8.87 2.10
C SER A 82 -7.39 -7.44 2.61
N ILE A 83 -8.55 -6.81 2.71
CA ILE A 83 -8.71 -5.45 3.27
C ILE A 83 -8.37 -5.43 4.76
N ILE A 84 -8.89 -6.41 5.51
CA ILE A 84 -8.62 -6.55 6.93
C ILE A 84 -7.13 -6.74 7.18
N ASN A 85 -6.45 -7.56 6.37
CA ASN A 85 -5.01 -7.76 6.47
C ASN A 85 -4.23 -6.45 6.28
N GLN A 86 -4.66 -5.63 5.34
CA GLN A 86 -4.03 -4.32 5.11
C GLN A 86 -4.24 -3.36 6.28
N ILE A 87 -5.44 -3.34 6.85
CA ILE A 87 -5.75 -2.52 8.03
C ILE A 87 -4.91 -2.97 9.24
N GLU A 88 -4.78 -4.26 9.47
CA GLU A 88 -3.95 -4.81 10.55
C GLU A 88 -2.46 -4.48 10.35
N LEU A 89 -1.97 -4.54 9.11
CA LEU A 89 -0.61 -4.11 8.79
C LEU A 89 -0.40 -2.63 9.12
N ALA A 90 -1.34 -1.78 8.76
CA ALA A 90 -1.27 -0.36 9.06
C ALA A 90 -1.24 -0.09 10.57
N LYS A 91 -2.07 -0.79 11.35
CA LYS A 91 -2.05 -0.70 12.81
C LYS A 91 -0.68 -1.10 13.38
N THR A 92 -0.07 -2.15 12.85
CA THR A 92 1.27 -2.58 13.25
C THR A 92 2.30 -1.50 12.94
N LEU A 93 2.24 -0.91 11.74
CA LEU A 93 3.16 0.15 11.33
C LEU A 93 3.03 1.40 12.19
N PHE A 94 1.86 1.73 12.70
CA PHE A 94 1.68 2.86 13.61
C PHE A 94 2.42 2.68 14.95
N THR A 95 2.74 1.46 15.33
CA THR A 95 3.56 1.20 16.54
C THR A 95 5.05 1.37 16.28
N LYS A 96 5.44 1.56 15.02
CA LYS A 96 6.82 1.72 14.58
C LYS A 96 7.15 3.19 14.38
N LYS A 97 8.43 3.49 14.19
CA LYS A 97 8.90 4.86 13.95
C LYS A 97 9.02 5.21 12.46
N ASN A 98 8.41 4.40 11.59
CA ASN A 98 8.45 4.64 10.16
C ASN A 98 7.65 5.89 9.77
N LYS A 99 8.12 6.58 8.76
CA LYS A 99 7.32 7.59 8.06
C LYS A 99 6.44 6.88 7.04
N ILE A 100 5.13 7.13 7.08
CA ILE A 100 4.16 6.44 6.23
C ILE A 100 3.47 7.46 5.32
N PHE A 101 3.44 7.14 4.04
CA PHE A 101 2.70 7.91 3.04
C PHE A 101 1.65 7.01 2.39
N GLY A 102 0.42 7.50 2.33
CA GLY A 102 -0.67 6.84 1.63
C GLY A 102 -1.54 7.85 0.91
N SER A 103 -1.88 7.56 -0.32
CA SER A 103 -2.76 8.38 -1.16
C SER A 103 -3.89 7.50 -1.69
N CYS A 104 -5.08 8.06 -1.89
CA CYS A 104 -6.24 7.35 -2.40
C CYS A 104 -6.58 6.14 -1.50
N TRP A 105 -6.43 4.92 -2.00
CA TRP A 105 -6.64 3.70 -1.20
C TRP A 105 -5.76 3.65 0.04
N GLY A 106 -4.47 3.94 -0.10
CA GLY A 106 -3.55 3.96 1.04
C GLY A 106 -4.00 4.90 2.14
N LEU A 107 -4.49 6.08 1.78
CA LEU A 107 -5.06 7.02 2.74
C LEU A 107 -6.28 6.43 3.46
N GLN A 108 -7.18 5.77 2.73
CA GLN A 108 -8.37 5.14 3.32
C GLN A 108 -8.00 4.05 4.32
N VAL A 109 -7.02 3.21 4.00
CA VAL A 109 -6.52 2.17 4.90
C VAL A 109 -5.93 2.80 6.16
N LEU A 110 -5.08 3.80 6.02
CA LEU A 110 -4.42 4.45 7.15
C LEU A 110 -5.41 5.17 8.06
N VAL A 111 -6.39 5.87 7.49
CA VAL A 111 -7.45 6.54 8.27
C VAL A 111 -8.27 5.52 9.05
N THR A 112 -8.66 4.42 8.42
CA THR A 112 -9.42 3.35 9.07
C THR A 112 -8.62 2.72 10.19
N ALA A 113 -7.34 2.44 9.97
CA ALA A 113 -6.46 1.86 10.98
C ALA A 113 -6.24 2.80 12.17
N ALA A 114 -6.28 4.10 11.96
CA ALA A 114 -6.17 5.12 13.01
C ALA A 114 -7.47 5.35 13.78
N GLY A 115 -8.54 4.62 13.47
CA GLY A 115 -9.84 4.74 14.14
C GLY A 115 -10.82 5.69 13.45
N GLY A 116 -10.46 6.23 12.28
CA GLY A 116 -11.35 7.05 11.47
C GLY A 116 -12.41 6.21 10.74
N ILE A 117 -13.37 6.88 10.16
CA ILE A 117 -14.47 6.25 9.42
C ILE A 117 -14.46 6.75 7.98
N ILE A 118 -14.44 5.81 7.04
CA ILE A 118 -14.60 6.09 5.63
C ILE A 118 -16.05 5.78 5.25
N ARG A 119 -16.72 6.74 4.65
CA ARG A 119 -18.12 6.59 4.22
C ARG A 119 -18.22 6.73 2.71
N LYS A 120 -19.16 5.99 2.14
CA LYS A 120 -19.54 6.19 0.74
C LYS A 120 -20.16 7.59 0.59
N ASN A 121 -19.71 8.32 -0.43
CA ASN A 121 -20.30 9.61 -0.73
C ASN A 121 -21.77 9.44 -1.12
N PRO A 122 -22.74 10.08 -0.43
CA PRO A 122 -24.17 9.95 -0.74
C PRO A 122 -24.51 10.40 -2.16
N GLN A 123 -23.70 11.25 -2.76
CA GLN A 123 -23.90 11.77 -4.12
C GLN A 123 -23.18 10.93 -5.19
N GLY A 124 -22.58 9.81 -4.80
CA GLY A 124 -21.82 8.94 -5.70
C GLY A 124 -20.35 9.36 -5.85
N LEU A 125 -19.72 8.92 -6.94
CA LEU A 125 -18.32 9.25 -7.19
C LEU A 125 -18.18 10.73 -7.55
N GLU A 126 -17.18 11.39 -6.94
CA GLU A 126 -16.80 12.73 -7.36
C GLU A 126 -15.97 12.63 -8.65
N ALA A 127 -16.41 13.33 -9.68
CA ALA A 127 -15.62 13.56 -10.88
C ALA A 127 -14.79 14.82 -10.67
N VAL A 128 -13.50 14.67 -10.71
CA VAL A 128 -12.56 15.77 -10.60
C VAL A 128 -12.10 16.20 -11.97
#